data_aff610eb5a03177335ae95026d0a5cd3
#
_entry.id   aff610eb5a03177335ae95026d0a5cd3
#
_cell.length_a   1.000
_cell.length_b   1.000
_cell.length_c   1.000
_cell.angle_alpha   90.00
_cell.angle_beta   90.00
_cell.angle_gamma   90.00
#
_symmetry.space_group_name_H-M   'P 1'
#
loop_
_entity.id
_entity.type
_entity.pdbx_description
1 polymer ?
#
loop_
_entity_poly.entity_id
_entity_poly.type
_entity_poly.pdbx_seq_one_letter_code
_entity_poly.pdbx_strand_id
1 'polypeptide(L)'
;MKKSMQTARITNDGITFSVAVGFVVRECLIPKQTLSYICRTWGNDMESMDAFRAYEDTIMSVARRLVVADAGKSPVILERKFFPW
;
A
#
# COMPACT_ATOMS: atom_id res chain seq x y z
N MET A 1 7.05 16.96 -12.12
CA MET A 1 6.81 16.35 -12.10
C MET A 1 6.77 15.44 -11.52
N LYS A 2 6.42 14.96 -11.15
CA LYS A 2 6.33 14.19 -10.69
C LYS A 2 6.26 13.29 -10.48
N LYS A 3 6.22 13.03 -10.31
CA LYS A 3 6.11 12.25 -10.05
C LYS A 3 6.02 11.14 -9.51
N SER A 4 5.30 11.10 -9.61
CA SER A 4 5.17 9.90 -8.84
C SER A 4 5.82 8.71 -9.49
N MET A 5 6.58 8.03 -8.76
CA MET A 5 7.30 6.90 -9.29
C MET A 5 6.51 5.62 -9.22
N GLN A 6 5.39 5.64 -8.53
CA GLN A 6 4.65 4.41 -8.29
C GLN A 6 3.85 4.00 -9.48
N THR A 7 3.93 2.74 -9.85
CA THR A 7 3.08 2.17 -10.88
C THR A 7 2.07 1.27 -10.20
N ALA A 8 1.10 1.89 -9.55
CA ALA A 8 0.08 1.13 -8.83
C ALA A 8 -0.88 0.50 -9.81
N ARG A 9 -1.22 -0.76 -9.58
CA ARG A 9 -2.14 -1.50 -10.44
C ARG A 9 -3.19 -2.22 -9.63
N ILE A 10 -4.41 -2.20 -10.11
CA ILE A 10 -5.49 -2.95 -9.50
C ILE A 10 -5.44 -4.39 -9.97
N THR A 11 -5.49 -5.31 -9.03
CA THR A 11 -5.53 -6.74 -9.33
C THR A 11 -6.73 -7.34 -8.62
N ASN A 12 -6.94 -8.63 -8.84
CA ASN A 12 -8.01 -9.35 -8.16
C ASN A 12 -7.82 -9.36 -6.65
N ASP A 13 -6.59 -9.27 -6.20
CA ASP A 13 -6.27 -9.36 -4.78
C ASP A 13 -6.24 -8.00 -4.09
N GLY A 14 -6.13 -6.93 -4.85
CA GLY A 14 -6.02 -5.61 -4.28
C GLY A 14 -5.25 -4.70 -5.21
N ILE A 15 -4.35 -3.91 -4.67
CA ILE A 15 -3.51 -3.03 -5.46
C ILE A 15 -2.04 -3.38 -5.22
N THR A 16 -1.31 -3.59 -6.31
CA THR A 16 0.14 -3.80 -6.23
C THR A 16 0.85 -2.51 -6.56
N PHE A 17 1.98 -2.30 -5.92
CA PHE A 17 2.78 -1.12 -6.15
C PHE A 17 4.21 -1.40 -5.70
N SER A 18 5.13 -0.53 -6.09
CA SER A 18 6.54 -0.70 -5.75
C SER A 18 6.98 0.36 -4.76
N VAL A 19 7.89 -0.02 -3.89
CA VAL A 19 8.46 0.88 -2.89
C VAL A 19 9.98 0.77 -2.97
N ALA A 20 10.63 1.91 -3.02
CA ALA A 20 12.09 1.96 -3.00
C ALA A 20 12.57 2.39 -1.62
N VAL A 21 13.45 1.59 -1.06
CA VAL A 21 14.09 1.92 0.21
C VAL A 21 15.59 1.79 -0.02
N GLY A 22 16.28 2.93 -0.02
CA GLY A 22 17.68 2.94 -0.40
C GLY A 22 17.83 2.51 -1.85
N PHE A 23 18.60 1.47 -2.08
CA PHE A 23 18.80 0.93 -3.42
C PHE A 23 17.95 -0.30 -3.70
N VAL A 24 17.05 -0.62 -2.80
CA VAL A 24 16.22 -1.82 -2.94
C VAL A 24 14.82 -1.41 -3.33
N VAL A 25 14.30 -2.06 -4.38
CA VAL A 25 12.92 -1.86 -4.80
C VAL A 25 12.16 -3.14 -4.50
N ARG A 26 11.06 -3.01 -3.78
CA ARG A 26 10.23 -4.15 -3.41
C ARG A 26 8.83 -3.99 -3.91
N GLU A 27 8.25 -5.08 -4.33
CA GLU A 27 6.85 -5.08 -4.72
C GLU A 27 5.99 -5.31 -3.49
N CYS A 28 4.90 -4.53 -3.40
CA CYS A 28 3.99 -4.60 -2.28
C CYS A 28 2.58 -4.81 -2.79
N LEU A 29 1.75 -5.40 -1.94
CA LEU A 29 0.35 -5.60 -2.23
C LEU A 29 -0.47 -5.13 -1.04
N ILE A 30 -1.44 -4.25 -1.30
CA ILE A 30 -2.42 -3.90 -0.29
C ILE A 30 -3.72 -4.59 -0.65
N PRO A 31 -4.18 -5.56 0.17
CA PRO A 31 -5.37 -6.33 -0.16
C PRO A 31 -6.63 -5.47 -0.16
N LYS A 32 -7.64 -5.94 -0.88
CA LYS A 32 -8.92 -5.25 -0.92
C LYS A 32 -9.50 -5.07 0.47
N GLN A 33 -9.33 -6.07 1.32
CA GLN A 33 -9.84 -6.00 2.69
C GLN A 33 -9.21 -4.85 3.45
N THR A 34 -7.92 -4.67 3.28
CA THR A 34 -7.22 -3.58 3.94
C THR A 34 -7.71 -2.23 3.44
N LEU A 35 -7.90 -2.09 2.14
CA LEU A 35 -8.43 -0.86 1.58
C LEU A 35 -9.83 -0.57 2.09
N SER A 36 -10.68 -1.59 2.16
CA SER A 36 -12.02 -1.42 2.69
C SER A 36 -11.99 -0.99 4.15
N TYR A 37 -11.08 -1.55 4.91
CA TYR A 37 -10.93 -1.18 6.31
C TYR A 37 -10.55 0.29 6.45
N ILE A 38 -9.61 0.74 5.64
CA ILE A 38 -9.17 2.14 5.68
C ILE A 38 -10.32 3.07 5.33
N CYS A 39 -11.04 2.76 4.27
CA CYS A 39 -12.17 3.59 3.84
C CYS A 39 -13.23 3.65 4.92
N ARG A 40 -13.56 2.51 5.50
CA ARG A 40 -14.59 2.44 6.52
C ARG A 40 -14.21 3.22 7.77
N THR A 41 -12.95 3.10 8.16
CA THR A 41 -12.44 3.78 9.34
C THR A 41 -12.54 5.30 9.18
N TRP A 42 -12.32 5.78 7.96
CA TRP A 42 -12.34 7.22 7.72
C TRP A 42 -13.67 7.72 7.19
N GLY A 43 -14.67 6.82 7.11
CA GLY A 43 -16.01 7.23 6.75
C GLY A 43 -16.24 7.50 5.29
N ASN A 44 -15.36 7.04 4.44
CA ASN A 44 -15.47 7.26 3.01
C ASN A 44 -15.78 5.97 2.29
N ASP A 45 -16.50 6.11 1.17
CA ASP A 45 -16.82 4.97 0.32
C ASP A 45 -16.22 5.24 -1.04
N MET A 46 -15.01 4.79 -1.23
CA MET A 46 -14.25 5.07 -2.44
C MET A 46 -13.92 3.79 -3.18
N GLU A 47 -13.70 3.92 -4.47
CA GLU A 47 -13.14 2.81 -5.22
C GLU A 47 -11.71 2.57 -4.80
N SER A 48 -11.22 1.35 -5.07
CA SER A 48 -9.91 0.93 -4.58
C SER A 48 -8.78 1.87 -4.93
N MET A 49 -8.71 2.29 -6.19
CA MET A 49 -7.60 3.16 -6.59
C MET A 49 -7.74 4.55 -5.96
N ASP A 50 -8.96 5.04 -5.84
CA ASP A 50 -9.18 6.34 -5.20
C ASP A 50 -8.79 6.28 -3.73
N ALA A 51 -9.14 5.19 -3.06
CA ALA A 51 -8.76 5.01 -1.66
C ALA A 51 -7.25 4.94 -1.53
N PHE A 52 -6.61 4.20 -2.42
CA PHE A 52 -5.15 4.09 -2.40
C PHE A 52 -4.52 5.47 -2.51
N ARG A 53 -4.98 6.28 -3.46
CA ARG A 53 -4.40 7.60 -3.67
C ARG A 53 -4.69 8.55 -2.52
N ALA A 54 -5.88 8.45 -1.95
CA ALA A 54 -6.27 9.33 -0.85
C ALA A 54 -5.41 9.10 0.39
N TYR A 55 -5.01 7.85 0.62
CA TYR A 55 -4.24 7.51 1.81
C TYR A 55 -2.84 7.04 1.46
N GLU A 56 -2.36 7.48 0.33
CA GLU A 56 -1.10 7.00 -0.21
C GLU A 56 0.06 7.22 0.75
N ASP A 57 0.12 8.39 1.38
CA ASP A 57 1.23 8.68 2.29
C ASP A 57 1.29 7.68 3.43
N THR A 58 0.14 7.37 4.02
CA THR A 58 0.08 6.40 5.10
C THR A 58 0.44 5.02 4.61
N ILE A 59 -0.10 4.65 3.45
CA ILE A 59 0.17 3.34 2.87
C ILE A 59 1.67 3.19 2.59
N MET A 60 2.28 4.22 2.02
CA MET A 60 3.70 4.15 1.72
C MET A 60 4.55 4.09 2.99
N SER A 61 4.16 4.79 4.04
CA SER A 61 4.86 4.72 5.30
C SER A 61 4.85 3.31 5.87
N VAL A 62 3.69 2.69 5.86
CA VAL A 62 3.57 1.32 6.33
C VAL A 62 4.40 0.37 5.46
N ALA A 63 4.32 0.56 4.15
CA ALA A 63 5.06 -0.30 3.21
C ALA A 63 6.55 -0.20 3.44
N ARG A 64 7.08 1.00 3.60
CA ARG A 64 8.52 1.17 3.84
C ARG A 64 8.94 0.47 5.12
N ARG A 65 8.15 0.60 6.14
CA ARG A 65 8.47 -0.03 7.41
C ARG A 65 8.51 -1.54 7.29
N LEU A 66 7.55 -2.09 6.56
CA LEU A 66 7.50 -3.53 6.36
C LEU A 66 8.65 -4.03 5.49
N VAL A 67 9.02 -3.27 4.48
CA VAL A 67 10.13 -3.64 3.62
C VAL A 67 11.42 -3.70 4.43
N VAL A 68 11.64 -2.73 5.29
CA VAL A 68 12.84 -2.72 6.13
C VAL A 68 12.83 -3.91 7.10
N ALA A 69 11.67 -4.19 7.68
CA ALA A 69 11.57 -5.24 8.69
C ALA A 69 11.64 -6.64 8.09
N ASP A 70 11.20 -6.79 6.84
CA ASP A 70 11.01 -8.11 6.26
C ASP A 70 11.55 -8.14 4.84
N ALA A 71 12.82 -7.86 4.72
CA ALA A 71 13.43 -7.59 3.43
C ALA A 71 13.46 -8.79 2.49
N GLY A 72 13.30 -9.99 3.01
CA GLY A 72 13.43 -11.18 2.19
C GLY A 72 12.18 -11.61 1.46
N LYS A 73 11.04 -11.03 1.76
CA LYS A 73 9.78 -11.50 1.21
C LYS A 73 9.24 -10.60 0.12
N SER A 74 8.66 -11.21 -0.88
CA SER A 74 8.07 -10.48 -1.98
C SER A 74 6.92 -11.29 -2.55
N PRO A 75 5.75 -10.67 -2.75
CA PRO A 75 5.44 -9.28 -2.41
C PRO A 75 5.23 -9.09 -0.91
N VAL A 76 5.43 -7.87 -0.48
CA VAL A 76 5.13 -7.50 0.89
C VAL A 76 3.64 -7.23 1.00
N ILE A 77 2.98 -7.90 1.93
CA ILE A 77 1.52 -7.81 2.06
C ILE A 77 1.20 -6.82 3.17
N LEU A 78 0.44 -5.80 2.83
CA LEU A 78 0.04 -4.76 3.78
C LEU A 78 -1.29 -5.14 4.42
N GLU A 79 -1.22 -5.99 5.44
CA GLU A 79 -2.40 -6.42 6.15
C GLU A 79 -2.93 -5.31 7.04
N ARG A 80 -4.21 -5.43 7.34
CA ARG A 80 -4.91 -4.44 8.15
C ARG A 80 -4.23 -4.19 9.49
N LYS A 81 -3.67 -5.22 10.08
CA LYS A 81 -3.06 -5.12 11.40
C LYS A 81 -1.84 -4.20 11.43
N PHE A 82 -1.28 -3.88 10.29
CA PHE A 82 -0.11 -3.01 10.23
C PHE A 82 -0.47 -1.53 10.19
N PHE A 83 -1.74 -1.22 10.14
CA PHE A 83 -2.19 0.17 10.09
C PHE A 83 -2.58 0.62 11.49
N PRO A 84 -2.26 1.87 11.84
CA PRO A 84 -2.35 2.30 13.23
C PRO A 84 -3.76 2.54 13.75
N TRP A 85 -4.75 2.52 12.90
CA TRP A 85 -6.10 2.78 13.38
C TRP A 85 -7.12 1.68 13.09
#